data_ee3676a2d41fcdc3955d19a18aa098f8
#
_entry.id   ee3676a2d41fcdc3955d19a18aa098f8
#
_cell.length_a   1.000
_cell.length_b   1.000
_cell.length_c   1.000
_cell.angle_alpha   90.00
_cell.angle_beta   90.00
_cell.angle_gamma   90.00
#
_symmetry.space_group_name_H-M   'P 1'
#
loop_
_entity.id
_entity.type
_entity.pdbx_description
1 polymer ?
#
loop_
_entity_poly.entity_id
_entity_poly.type
_entity_poly.pdbx_seq_one_letter_code
_entity_poly.pdbx_strand_id
1 'polypeptide(L)'
;MVFALEGIAANAIKYGKIQLLPNTPFEELGIGLMILLSLATAFSEELLSRGFVFTRIYEKTKNLPYAAFLSSIMFVFLHVPILVTGLKLHGVTLALFFVTDFVLAFANSLLLYNTRSLVAPILVHIFWNMTVALYL
;
A
#
# COMPACT_ATOMS: atom_id res chain seq x y z
N MET A 1 -5.86 5.79 11.19
CA MET A 1 -7.33 5.61 11.31
C MET A 1 -7.97 5.18 9.99
N VAL A 2 -7.73 5.88 8.87
CA VAL A 2 -8.31 5.53 7.55
C VAL A 2 -7.97 4.08 7.14
N PHE A 3 -6.70 3.69 7.17
CA PHE A 3 -6.25 2.35 6.78
C PHE A 3 -6.78 1.22 7.70
N ALA A 4 -6.97 1.50 8.99
CA ALA A 4 -7.57 0.52 9.91
C ALA A 4 -9.06 0.29 9.59
N LEU A 5 -9.81 1.36 9.29
CA LEU A 5 -11.21 1.25 8.88
C LEU A 5 -11.35 0.50 7.56
N GLU A 6 -10.43 0.73 6.66
CA GLU A 6 -10.36 0.04 5.38
C GLU A 6 -10.05 -1.45 5.54
N GLY A 7 -9.05 -1.82 6.33
CA GLY A 7 -8.75 -3.21 6.66
C GLY A 7 -9.96 -3.94 7.25
N ILE A 8 -10.70 -3.29 8.16
CA ILE A 8 -11.94 -3.83 8.73
C ILE A 8 -13.01 -3.99 7.66
N ALA A 9 -13.19 -2.99 6.77
CA ALA A 9 -14.17 -3.06 5.69
C ALA A 9 -13.85 -4.18 4.69
N ALA A 10 -12.60 -4.27 4.26
CA ALA A 10 -12.15 -5.33 3.36
C ALA A 10 -12.29 -6.73 4.00
N ASN A 11 -11.98 -6.85 5.31
CA ASN A 11 -12.19 -8.07 6.08
C ASN A 11 -13.68 -8.46 6.13
N ALA A 12 -14.57 -7.50 6.42
CA ALA A 12 -16.02 -7.74 6.43
C ALA A 12 -16.54 -8.20 5.05
N ILE A 13 -16.02 -7.63 3.97
CA ILE A 13 -16.37 -8.03 2.60
C ILE A 13 -15.85 -9.43 2.27
N LYS A 14 -14.59 -9.72 2.63
CA LYS A 14 -13.95 -11.01 2.36
C LYS A 14 -14.61 -12.18 3.10
N TYR A 15 -14.95 -11.99 4.37
CA TYR A 15 -15.45 -13.06 5.24
C TYR A 15 -16.96 -12.99 5.51
N GLY A 16 -17.67 -11.98 5.02
CA GLY A 16 -19.10 -11.75 5.29
C GLY A 16 -19.42 -11.37 6.74
N LYS A 17 -18.41 -11.19 7.58
CA LYS A 17 -18.48 -10.77 8.99
C LYS A 17 -17.18 -10.09 9.38
N ILE A 18 -17.22 -9.23 10.39
CA ILE A 18 -16.00 -8.64 10.96
C ILE A 18 -15.26 -9.72 11.76
N GLN A 19 -14.09 -10.13 11.26
CA GLN A 19 -13.23 -11.10 11.90
C GLN A 19 -11.93 -10.41 12.33
N LEU A 20 -11.82 -10.09 13.60
CA LEU A 20 -10.68 -9.34 14.17
C LEU A 20 -9.56 -10.25 14.68
N LEU A 21 -9.60 -11.54 14.37
CA LEU A 21 -8.52 -12.47 14.70
C LEU A 21 -7.40 -12.35 13.68
N PRO A 22 -6.13 -12.37 14.12
CA PRO A 22 -5.00 -12.39 13.22
C PRO A 22 -5.09 -13.53 12.21
N ASN A 23 -4.65 -13.27 10.98
CA ASN A 23 -4.60 -14.32 9.96
C ASN A 23 -3.49 -15.34 10.26
N THR A 24 -3.65 -16.55 9.72
CA THR A 24 -2.68 -17.66 9.83
C THR A 24 -1.22 -17.25 9.54
N PRO A 25 -0.91 -16.44 8.51
CA PRO A 25 0.46 -16.00 8.29
C PRO A 25 1.05 -15.19 9.45
N PHE A 26 0.23 -14.43 10.17
CA PHE A 26 0.68 -13.68 11.34
C PHE A 26 1.04 -14.62 12.50
N GLU A 27 0.26 -15.66 12.72
CA GLU A 27 0.52 -16.66 13.77
C GLU A 27 1.77 -17.49 13.48
N GLU A 28 2.01 -17.85 12.21
CA GLU A 28 3.14 -18.64 11.77
C GLU A 28 4.48 -17.89 11.78
N LEU A 29 4.48 -16.65 11.28
CA LEU A 29 5.70 -15.83 11.09
C LEU A 29 6.10 -15.05 12.34
N GLY A 30 5.15 -14.72 13.20
CA GLY A 30 5.34 -13.86 14.36
C GLY A 30 5.53 -12.39 14.01
N ILE A 31 5.23 -11.51 14.99
CA ILE A 31 5.19 -10.07 14.79
C ILE A 31 6.53 -9.46 14.34
N GLY A 32 7.65 -9.99 14.85
CA GLY A 32 8.98 -9.46 14.53
C GLY A 32 9.34 -9.63 13.05
N LEU A 33 9.10 -10.81 12.49
CA LEU A 33 9.36 -11.08 11.08
C LEU A 33 8.39 -10.31 10.17
N MET A 34 7.14 -10.18 10.57
CA MET A 34 6.14 -9.39 9.84
C MET A 34 6.54 -7.91 9.74
N ILE A 35 7.00 -7.32 10.84
CA ILE A 35 7.51 -5.92 10.83
C ILE A 35 8.73 -5.82 9.91
N LEU A 36 9.66 -6.75 9.98
CA LEU A 36 10.87 -6.74 9.15
C LEU A 36 10.52 -6.84 7.65
N LEU A 37 9.63 -7.75 7.29
CA LEU A 37 9.16 -7.89 5.91
C LEU A 37 8.41 -6.65 5.44
N SER A 38 7.50 -6.11 6.26
CA SER A 38 6.77 -4.88 5.94
C SER A 38 7.71 -3.68 5.76
N LEU A 39 8.77 -3.60 6.57
CA LEU A 39 9.81 -2.57 6.41
C LEU A 39 10.59 -2.75 5.11
N ALA A 40 11.03 -3.96 4.81
CA ALA A 40 11.83 -4.25 3.61
C ALA A 40 11.05 -3.96 2.32
N THR A 41 9.77 -4.40 2.25
CA THR A 41 8.90 -4.15 1.10
C THR A 41 8.57 -2.67 0.97
N ALA A 42 8.10 -2.02 2.05
CA ALA A 42 7.77 -0.61 2.03
C ALA A 42 8.98 0.27 1.65
N PHE A 43 10.18 -0.04 2.17
CA PHE A 43 11.39 0.68 1.81
C PHE A 43 11.71 0.57 0.32
N SER A 44 11.74 -0.64 -0.22
CA SER A 44 12.08 -0.87 -1.64
C SER A 44 11.04 -0.27 -2.58
N GLU A 45 9.76 -0.39 -2.25
CA GLU A 45 8.66 0.11 -3.07
C GLU A 45 8.57 1.64 -3.03
N GLU A 46 8.73 2.28 -1.85
CA GLU A 46 8.74 3.73 -1.75
C GLU A 46 9.97 4.35 -2.40
N LEU A 47 11.14 3.71 -2.27
CA LEU A 47 12.36 4.17 -2.95
C LEU A 47 12.18 4.17 -4.47
N LEU A 48 11.63 3.10 -5.04
CA LEU A 48 11.37 3.00 -6.47
C LEU A 48 10.27 3.97 -6.91
N SER A 49 9.11 3.93 -6.23
CA SER A 49 7.91 4.64 -6.71
C SER A 49 7.98 6.14 -6.44
N ARG A 50 8.40 6.55 -5.25
CA ARG A 50 8.43 7.97 -4.84
C ARG A 50 9.83 8.53 -4.99
N GLY A 51 10.85 7.82 -4.56
CA GLY A 51 12.23 8.27 -4.69
C GLY A 51 12.67 8.43 -6.14
N PHE A 52 12.24 7.51 -7.01
CA PHE A 52 12.63 7.55 -8.42
C PHE A 52 11.49 7.98 -9.35
N VAL A 53 10.41 7.19 -9.49
CA VAL A 53 9.38 7.42 -10.53
C VAL A 53 8.68 8.77 -10.35
N PHE A 54 8.08 9.00 -9.18
CA PHE A 54 7.39 10.27 -8.89
C PHE A 54 8.32 11.47 -9.04
N THR A 55 9.53 11.38 -8.47
CA THR A 55 10.51 12.48 -8.52
C THR A 55 10.88 12.82 -9.94
N ARG A 56 11.16 11.82 -10.81
CA ARG A 56 11.49 12.05 -12.23
C ARG A 56 10.35 12.66 -13.02
N ILE A 57 9.12 12.19 -12.80
CA ILE A 57 7.94 12.77 -13.47
C ILE A 57 7.75 14.22 -13.01
N TYR A 58 7.86 14.47 -11.70
CA TYR A 58 7.71 15.82 -11.15
C TYR A 58 8.81 16.78 -11.61
N GLU A 59 10.07 16.36 -11.62
CA GLU A 59 11.20 17.15 -12.12
C GLU A 59 10.99 17.60 -13.57
N LYS A 60 10.46 16.72 -14.41
CA LYS A 60 10.21 16.98 -15.83
C LYS A 60 8.97 17.83 -16.09
N THR A 61 7.89 17.59 -15.36
CA THR A 61 6.58 18.22 -15.65
C THR A 61 6.31 19.46 -14.81
N LYS A 62 6.94 19.58 -13.64
CA LYS A 62 6.67 20.61 -12.61
C LYS A 62 5.19 20.66 -12.18
N ASN A 63 4.44 19.61 -12.48
CA ASN A 63 3.02 19.48 -12.18
C ASN A 63 2.82 18.41 -11.12
N LEU A 64 2.60 18.83 -9.86
CA LEU A 64 2.46 17.93 -8.72
C LEU A 64 1.27 16.96 -8.86
N PRO A 65 0.04 17.42 -9.15
CA PRO A 65 -1.10 16.51 -9.31
C PRO A 65 -0.87 15.45 -10.40
N TYR A 66 -0.32 15.87 -11.52
CA TYR A 66 -0.02 14.96 -12.64
C TYR A 66 1.03 13.92 -12.25
N ALA A 67 2.14 14.36 -11.64
CA ALA A 67 3.20 13.44 -11.22
C ALA A 67 2.70 12.44 -10.15
N ALA A 68 1.95 12.92 -9.16
CA ALA A 68 1.35 12.06 -8.14
C ALA A 68 0.37 11.06 -8.74
N PHE A 69 -0.53 11.50 -9.63
CA PHE A 69 -1.49 10.64 -10.29
C PHE A 69 -0.82 9.56 -11.14
N LEU A 70 0.10 9.95 -12.02
CA LEU A 70 0.74 9.01 -12.94
C LEU A 70 1.60 7.99 -12.20
N SER A 71 2.39 8.42 -11.20
CA SER A 71 3.19 7.51 -10.39
C SER A 71 2.32 6.53 -9.57
N SER A 72 1.14 6.98 -9.12
CA SER A 72 0.19 6.11 -8.41
C SER A 72 -0.43 5.06 -9.33
N ILE A 73 -0.77 5.41 -10.54
CA ILE A 73 -1.23 4.43 -11.54
C ILE A 73 -0.14 3.37 -11.81
N MET A 74 1.10 3.81 -11.99
CA MET A 74 2.22 2.87 -12.20
C MET A 74 2.43 1.95 -10.98
N PHE A 75 2.28 2.49 -9.77
CA PHE A 75 2.36 1.71 -8.53
C PHE A 75 1.28 0.62 -8.47
N VAL A 76 0.02 0.95 -8.77
CA VAL A 76 -1.07 -0.03 -8.84
C VAL A 76 -0.77 -1.14 -9.85
N PHE A 77 -0.25 -0.77 -11.04
CA PHE A 77 0.11 -1.77 -12.05
C PHE A 77 1.18 -2.76 -11.59
N LEU A 78 2.13 -2.33 -10.75
CA LEU A 78 3.13 -3.23 -10.16
C LEU A 78 2.49 -4.26 -9.22
N HIS A 79 1.36 -3.95 -8.60
CA HIS A 79 0.65 -4.86 -7.70
C HIS A 79 -0.31 -5.83 -8.39
N VAL A 80 -0.71 -5.56 -9.66
CA VAL A 80 -1.63 -6.44 -10.41
C VAL A 80 -1.22 -7.92 -10.38
N PRO A 81 0.06 -8.29 -10.67
CA PRO A 81 0.45 -9.69 -10.67
C PRO A 81 0.22 -10.36 -9.32
N ILE A 82 0.67 -9.76 -8.21
CA ILE A 82 0.53 -10.37 -6.88
C ILE A 82 -0.94 -10.45 -6.45
N LEU A 83 -1.74 -9.43 -6.73
CA LEU A 83 -3.16 -9.41 -6.35
C LEU A 83 -3.97 -10.47 -7.12
N VAL A 84 -3.70 -10.63 -8.43
CA VAL A 84 -4.47 -11.54 -9.29
C VAL A 84 -3.95 -12.98 -9.21
N THR A 85 -2.64 -13.21 -9.27
CA THR A 85 -2.07 -14.56 -9.33
C THR A 85 -1.65 -15.11 -7.98
N GLY A 86 -1.09 -14.26 -7.11
CA GLY A 86 -0.65 -14.63 -5.76
C GLY A 86 -1.83 -14.75 -4.79
N LEU A 87 -2.53 -13.64 -4.55
CA LEU A 87 -3.66 -13.58 -3.63
C LEU A 87 -4.98 -14.04 -4.26
N LYS A 88 -5.02 -14.24 -5.59
CA LYS A 88 -6.20 -14.69 -6.35
C LYS A 88 -7.45 -13.85 -6.09
N LEU A 89 -7.26 -12.54 -5.90
CA LEU A 89 -8.36 -11.62 -5.66
C LEU A 89 -9.16 -11.40 -6.94
N HIS A 90 -10.47 -11.25 -6.78
CA HIS A 90 -11.39 -10.98 -7.89
C HIS A 90 -12.59 -10.14 -7.42
N GLY A 91 -13.37 -9.61 -8.37
CA GLY A 91 -14.58 -8.85 -8.08
C GLY A 91 -14.34 -7.61 -7.23
N VAL A 92 -15.22 -7.39 -6.26
CA VAL A 92 -15.21 -6.19 -5.40
C VAL A 92 -13.94 -6.09 -4.56
N THR A 93 -13.42 -7.21 -4.06
CA THR A 93 -12.20 -7.22 -3.23
C THR A 93 -11.00 -6.72 -4.04
N LEU A 94 -10.82 -7.19 -5.27
CA LEU A 94 -9.76 -6.71 -6.16
C LEU A 94 -9.90 -5.22 -6.45
N ALA A 95 -11.12 -4.74 -6.73
CA ALA A 95 -11.38 -3.32 -6.97
C ALA A 95 -11.05 -2.45 -5.74
N LEU A 96 -11.39 -2.92 -4.55
CA LEU A 96 -11.03 -2.24 -3.30
C LEU A 96 -9.50 -2.11 -3.16
N PHE A 97 -8.75 -3.20 -3.36
CA PHE A 97 -7.29 -3.14 -3.30
C PHE A 97 -6.70 -2.15 -4.29
N PHE A 98 -7.20 -2.10 -5.53
CA PHE A 98 -6.72 -1.10 -6.49
C PHE A 98 -6.99 0.33 -6.07
N VAL A 99 -8.18 0.59 -5.53
CA VAL A 99 -8.53 1.94 -5.04
C VAL A 99 -7.63 2.33 -3.87
N THR A 100 -7.41 1.43 -2.94
CA THR A 100 -6.65 1.71 -1.72
C THR A 100 -5.16 1.81 -1.96
N ASP A 101 -4.59 0.96 -2.82
CA ASP A 101 -3.20 1.09 -3.29
C ASP A 101 -2.99 2.42 -4.02
N PHE A 102 -3.98 2.83 -4.84
CA PHE A 102 -3.92 4.13 -5.49
C PHE A 102 -3.95 5.28 -4.49
N VAL A 103 -4.86 5.25 -3.50
CA VAL A 103 -4.97 6.29 -2.47
C VAL A 103 -3.69 6.35 -1.62
N LEU A 104 -3.16 5.20 -1.20
CA LEU A 104 -1.88 5.11 -0.49
C LEU A 104 -0.75 5.74 -1.31
N ALA A 105 -0.64 5.33 -2.57
CA ALA A 105 0.38 5.80 -3.48
C ALA A 105 0.32 7.32 -3.71
N PHE A 106 -0.90 7.84 -3.91
CA PHE A 106 -1.13 9.27 -4.11
C PHE A 106 -0.81 10.08 -2.85
N ALA A 107 -1.29 9.64 -1.70
CA ALA A 107 -1.01 10.28 -0.41
C ALA A 107 0.50 10.29 -0.10
N ASN A 108 1.20 9.17 -0.35
CA ASN A 108 2.65 9.07 -0.15
C ASN A 108 3.45 9.99 -1.10
N SER A 109 2.97 10.21 -2.32
CA SER A 109 3.57 11.18 -3.23
C SER A 109 3.45 12.62 -2.70
N LEU A 110 2.30 12.99 -2.13
CA LEU A 110 2.11 14.29 -1.48
C LEU A 110 2.93 14.41 -0.19
N LEU A 111 3.04 13.34 0.59
CA LEU A 111 3.89 13.31 1.79
C LEU A 111 5.36 13.54 1.43
N LEU A 112 5.89 12.85 0.43
CA LEU A 112 7.26 13.08 -0.05
C LEU A 112 7.45 14.53 -0.51
N TYR A 113 6.50 15.06 -1.29
CA TYR A 113 6.59 16.45 -1.77
C TYR A 113 6.66 17.46 -0.63
N ASN A 114 5.82 17.29 0.40
CA ASN A 114 5.74 18.22 1.53
C ASN A 114 6.89 18.04 2.53
N THR A 115 7.29 16.82 2.84
CA THR A 115 8.31 16.54 3.86
C THR A 115 9.72 16.52 3.31
N ARG A 116 9.89 16.37 2.01
CA ARG A 116 11.18 16.16 1.33
C ARG A 116 11.94 14.95 1.87
N SER A 117 11.24 13.99 2.44
CA SER A 117 11.79 12.80 3.08
C SER A 117 10.95 11.57 2.77
N LEU A 118 11.60 10.44 2.48
CA LEU A 118 10.94 9.15 2.30
C LEU A 118 10.50 8.51 3.61
N VAL A 119 10.94 9.01 4.77
CA VAL A 119 10.62 8.41 6.06
C VAL A 119 9.11 8.37 6.31
N ALA A 120 8.40 9.47 6.07
CA ALA A 120 6.96 9.53 6.29
C ALA A 120 6.18 8.59 5.34
N PRO A 121 6.40 8.58 4.01
CA PRO A 121 5.83 7.58 3.11
C PRO A 121 6.11 6.13 3.53
N ILE A 122 7.37 5.81 3.89
CA ILE A 122 7.74 4.46 4.33
C ILE A 122 6.96 4.05 5.59
N LEU A 123 6.87 4.93 6.60
CA LEU A 123 6.11 4.63 7.81
C LEU A 123 4.62 4.38 7.53
N VAL A 124 4.00 5.23 6.71
CA VAL A 124 2.59 5.06 6.31
C VAL A 124 2.41 3.73 5.58
N HIS A 125 3.32 3.37 4.69
CA HIS A 125 3.28 2.12 3.94
C HIS A 125 3.47 0.88 4.84
N ILE A 126 4.38 0.94 5.83
CA ILE A 126 4.54 -0.13 6.84
C ILE A 126 3.21 -0.35 7.58
N PHE A 127 2.56 0.73 8.05
CA PHE A 127 1.26 0.63 8.70
C PHE A 127 0.20 0.00 7.79
N TRP A 128 0.21 0.34 6.50
CA TRP A 128 -0.65 -0.28 5.50
C TRP A 128 -0.40 -1.79 5.40
N ASN A 129 0.85 -2.20 5.18
CA ASN A 129 1.23 -3.61 5.07
C ASN A 129 0.86 -4.40 6.33
N MET A 130 1.08 -3.84 7.52
CA MET A 130 0.68 -4.47 8.79
C MET A 130 -0.83 -4.62 8.91
N THR A 131 -1.61 -3.62 8.45
CA THR A 131 -3.08 -3.70 8.46
C THR A 131 -3.57 -4.80 7.52
N VAL A 132 -3.01 -4.89 6.31
CA VAL A 132 -3.32 -5.95 5.36
C VAL A 132 -2.97 -7.33 5.94
N ALA A 133 -1.77 -7.47 6.52
CA ALA A 133 -1.34 -8.74 7.10
C ALA A 133 -2.18 -9.21 8.30
N LEU A 134 -2.70 -8.26 9.10
CA LEU A 134 -3.53 -8.58 10.26
C LEU A 134 -4.97 -8.95 9.91
N TYR A 135 -5.54 -8.32 8.88
CA TYR A 135 -6.99 -8.40 8.63
C TYR A 135 -7.38 -9.04 7.31
N LEU A 136 -6.43 -9.28 6.41
CA LEU A 136 -6.69 -9.77 5.04
C LEU A 136 -5.87 -11.00 4.70
#